data_cbaf94f4cd70ead6e03d8358049a047e
#
_entry.id   cbaf94f4cd70ead6e03d8358049a047e
#
_cell.length_a   1.000
_cell.length_b   1.000
_cell.length_c   1.000
_cell.angle_alpha   90.00
_cell.angle_beta   90.00
_cell.angle_gamma   90.00
#
_symmetry.space_group_name_H-M   'P 1'
#
loop_
_entity.id
_entity.type
_entity.pdbx_description
1 polymer ?
#
loop_
_entity_poly.entity_id
_entity_poly.type
_entity_poly.pdbx_seq_one_letter_code
_entity_poly.pdbx_strand_id
1 'polypeptide(L)'
;MQTQSSTESIFPEQAGYFSVPGAHLYTVLHQVTDPVARVLLVGPFASERHLSYNPWVRWARYLAARRIEVLRYDYRGVGESTGVFEEMSFGHWSEDIQLLAGWMAGRSPRVPFILHGLEVGAILAGRTFDEGSGDALLLWSPPANANQALGSTLRQWAAGGRQLYESSENRRSASGYIRELQEGAFVQVQGYLWSGRLWRDSFHFNMPTTLNEENKVSSDSKRPVKIVKLGKDASPLVKPFRGYLEVTDFSELYSRNFEWIASVLSSPIRKFNEEND
;
A
#
# COMPACT_ATOMS: atom_id res chain seq x y z
N MET A 1 41.96 3.20 12.68
CA MET A 1 40.73 2.61 12.20
C MET A 1 39.56 3.30 12.97
N GLN A 2 39.07 4.41 12.44
CA GLN A 2 37.99 5.16 13.06
C GLN A 2 36.66 4.61 12.48
N THR A 3 35.90 3.94 13.32
CA THR A 3 34.51 3.58 13.04
C THR A 3 33.68 4.86 12.98
N GLN A 4 33.29 5.28 11.77
CA GLN A 4 32.28 6.29 11.62
C GLN A 4 30.95 5.71 12.14
N SER A 5 30.57 6.14 13.32
CA SER A 5 29.22 6.02 13.85
C SER A 5 28.32 6.88 12.95
N SER A 6 27.58 6.23 12.05
CA SER A 6 26.46 6.84 11.37
C SER A 6 25.38 7.12 12.43
N THR A 7 25.30 8.36 12.88
CA THR A 7 24.15 8.88 13.61
C THR A 7 22.95 8.78 12.64
N GLU A 8 22.19 7.69 12.71
CA GLU A 8 20.84 7.65 12.16
C GLU A 8 20.06 8.80 12.82
N SER A 9 19.73 9.81 12.06
CA SER A 9 18.82 10.87 12.52
C SER A 9 17.47 10.21 12.77
N ILE A 10 17.17 9.98 14.06
CA ILE A 10 15.89 9.40 14.49
C ILE A 10 14.84 10.48 14.31
N PHE A 11 14.13 10.47 13.18
CA PHE A 11 12.93 11.28 13.03
C PHE A 11 11.84 10.69 13.95
N PRO A 12 11.09 11.51 14.68
CA PRO A 12 10.09 11.02 15.59
C PRO A 12 8.98 10.28 14.82
N GLU A 13 8.80 9.01 15.16
CA GLU A 13 7.67 8.20 14.71
C GLU A 13 6.56 8.37 15.75
N GLN A 14 5.47 9.01 15.36
CA GLN A 14 4.31 9.20 16.24
C GLN A 14 3.28 8.13 15.93
N ALA A 15 3.19 7.15 16.81
CA ALA A 15 2.16 6.13 16.78
C ALA A 15 0.89 6.65 17.46
N GLY A 16 -0.28 6.30 16.90
CA GLY A 16 -1.56 6.69 17.47
C GLY A 16 -2.73 6.08 16.71
N TYR A 17 -3.93 6.53 17.05
CA TYR A 17 -5.14 6.07 16.40
C TYR A 17 -5.84 7.22 15.69
N PHE A 18 -6.23 6.97 14.44
CA PHE A 18 -7.07 7.85 13.66
C PHE A 18 -8.51 7.31 13.68
N SER A 19 -9.45 8.13 14.18
CA SER A 19 -10.85 7.71 14.29
C SER A 19 -11.56 7.84 12.95
N VAL A 20 -12.20 6.75 12.53
CA VAL A 20 -13.09 6.67 11.37
C VAL A 20 -14.47 6.18 11.82
N PRO A 21 -15.53 6.32 11.03
CA PRO A 21 -16.84 5.79 11.38
C PRO A 21 -16.77 4.29 11.70
N GLY A 22 -17.09 3.94 12.95
CA GLY A 22 -17.13 2.55 13.43
C GLY A 22 -15.79 1.87 13.71
N ALA A 23 -14.66 2.60 13.62
CA ALA A 23 -13.35 2.00 13.93
C ALA A 23 -12.29 3.05 14.31
N HIS A 24 -11.14 2.54 14.80
CA HIS A 24 -9.92 3.31 15.03
C HIS A 24 -8.79 2.65 14.24
N LEU A 25 -8.18 3.41 13.33
CA LEU A 25 -7.05 2.93 12.54
C LEU A 25 -5.75 3.22 13.28
N TYR A 26 -4.94 2.20 13.50
CA TYR A 26 -3.59 2.39 13.98
C TYR A 26 -2.74 3.07 12.91
N THR A 27 -2.13 4.18 13.25
CA THR A 27 -1.33 4.99 12.34
C THR A 27 0.05 5.25 12.92
N VAL A 28 1.03 5.42 12.06
CA VAL A 28 2.36 5.91 12.42
C VAL A 28 2.73 7.04 11.47
N LEU A 29 2.83 8.24 12.05
CA LEU A 29 3.27 9.44 11.35
C LEU A 29 4.78 9.60 11.54
N HIS A 30 5.52 9.54 10.44
CA HIS A 30 6.92 9.93 10.37
C HIS A 30 6.97 11.45 10.18
N GLN A 31 6.89 12.15 11.29
CA GLN A 31 6.81 13.61 11.27
C GLN A 31 8.16 14.24 10.94
N VAL A 32 8.12 15.27 10.11
CA VAL A 32 9.29 16.09 9.79
C VAL A 32 8.98 17.57 9.95
N THR A 33 10.01 18.35 10.28
CA THR A 33 9.90 19.81 10.31
C THR A 33 9.96 20.35 8.89
N ASP A 34 9.06 21.26 8.53
CA ASP A 34 8.98 21.88 7.20
C ASP A 34 9.02 20.85 6.07
N PRO A 35 8.02 19.99 5.94
CA PRO A 35 7.99 18.95 4.92
C PRO A 35 7.91 19.58 3.52
N VAL A 36 8.71 19.03 2.58
CA VAL A 36 8.65 19.42 1.16
C VAL A 36 7.55 18.66 0.41
N ALA A 37 7.10 17.55 0.95
CA ALA A 37 5.97 16.77 0.48
C ALA A 37 5.38 15.92 1.61
N ARG A 38 4.18 15.37 1.38
CA ARG A 38 3.53 14.37 2.21
C ARG A 38 3.21 13.14 1.42
N VAL A 39 3.29 11.98 2.06
CA VAL A 39 2.98 10.69 1.45
C VAL A 39 2.05 9.90 2.36
N LEU A 40 0.94 9.42 1.82
CA LEU A 40 0.15 8.35 2.44
C LEU A 40 0.57 7.01 1.83
N LEU A 41 1.08 6.11 2.65
CA LEU A 41 1.46 4.77 2.27
C LEU A 41 0.26 3.82 2.40
N VAL A 42 -0.32 3.43 1.28
CA VAL A 42 -1.39 2.45 1.18
C VAL A 42 -0.77 1.07 0.96
N GLY A 43 -0.60 0.33 2.03
CA GLY A 43 0.12 -0.93 2.08
C GLY A 43 -0.59 -2.09 1.38
N PRO A 44 0.07 -3.24 1.29
CA PRO A 44 -0.54 -4.44 0.73
C PRO A 44 -1.57 -5.04 1.68
N PHE A 45 -2.37 -5.93 1.13
CA PHE A 45 -3.45 -6.60 1.82
C PHE A 45 -2.96 -7.63 2.85
N ALA A 46 -3.59 -7.64 3.99
CA ALA A 46 -3.55 -8.67 5.05
C ALA A 46 -2.23 -9.48 5.15
N SER A 47 -2.23 -10.67 4.60
CA SER A 47 -1.12 -11.61 4.69
C SER A 47 0.15 -11.16 3.96
N GLU A 48 0.03 -10.44 2.87
CA GLU A 48 1.17 -9.89 2.13
C GLU A 48 1.87 -8.77 2.89
N ARG A 49 1.16 -8.16 3.85
CA ARG A 49 1.70 -7.17 4.78
C ARG A 49 2.92 -7.72 5.53
N HIS A 50 2.92 -8.98 5.95
CA HIS A 50 4.03 -9.57 6.69
C HIS A 50 5.33 -9.60 5.89
N LEU A 51 5.25 -9.88 4.58
CA LEU A 51 6.42 -9.94 3.70
C LEU A 51 6.99 -8.56 3.38
N SER A 52 6.14 -7.56 3.32
CA SER A 52 6.50 -6.20 2.92
C SER A 52 6.71 -5.24 4.09
N TYR A 53 6.39 -5.64 5.32
CA TYR A 53 6.38 -4.73 6.48
C TYR A 53 7.72 -4.02 6.68
N ASN A 54 8.81 -4.75 6.80
CA ASN A 54 10.13 -4.17 7.04
C ASN A 54 10.59 -3.23 5.90
N PRO A 55 10.54 -3.64 4.61
CA PRO A 55 10.84 -2.73 3.52
C PRO A 55 9.95 -1.49 3.50
N TRP A 56 8.67 -1.64 3.83
CA TRP A 56 7.71 -0.54 3.84
C TRP A 56 8.03 0.49 4.93
N VAL A 57 8.41 0.04 6.13
CA VAL A 57 8.89 0.91 7.21
C VAL A 57 10.21 1.59 6.84
N ARG A 58 11.16 0.85 6.25
CA ARG A 58 12.42 1.43 5.76
C ARG A 58 12.19 2.49 4.70
N TRP A 59 11.25 2.26 3.79
CA TRP A 59 10.86 3.26 2.80
C TRP A 59 10.31 4.52 3.44
N ALA A 60 9.41 4.40 4.41
CA ALA A 60 8.89 5.54 5.16
C ALA A 60 10.00 6.35 5.83
N ARG A 61 10.93 5.67 6.51
CA ARG A 61 12.11 6.30 7.14
C ARG A 61 13.03 6.96 6.13
N TYR A 62 13.25 6.32 4.98
CA TYR A 62 14.06 6.86 3.90
C TYR A 62 13.48 8.18 3.35
N LEU A 63 12.17 8.26 3.21
CA LEU A 63 11.45 9.46 2.81
C LEU A 63 11.52 10.54 3.89
N ALA A 64 11.27 10.18 5.14
CA ALA A 64 11.32 11.11 6.28
C ALA A 64 12.69 11.77 6.42
N ALA A 65 13.79 10.99 6.23
CA ALA A 65 15.15 11.51 6.21
C ALA A 65 15.40 12.53 5.07
N ARG A 66 14.47 12.65 4.11
CA ARG A 66 14.52 13.58 2.98
C ARG A 66 13.42 14.64 3.03
N ARG A 67 12.97 14.96 4.24
CA ARG A 67 11.95 15.97 4.51
C ARG A 67 10.59 15.68 3.86
N ILE A 68 10.25 14.40 3.66
CA ILE A 68 8.92 13.98 3.25
C ILE A 68 8.20 13.42 4.48
N GLU A 69 7.12 14.06 4.90
CA GLU A 69 6.27 13.57 5.97
C GLU A 69 5.47 12.36 5.49
N VAL A 70 5.49 11.25 6.23
CA VAL A 70 4.91 9.98 5.77
C VAL A 70 3.92 9.46 6.80
N LEU A 71 2.72 9.14 6.35
CA LEU A 71 1.73 8.40 7.12
C LEU A 71 1.66 6.95 6.62
N ARG A 72 1.85 6.00 7.52
CA ARG A 72 1.51 4.60 7.34
C ARG A 72 0.44 4.19 8.34
N TYR A 73 -0.35 3.21 8.01
CA TYR A 73 -1.46 2.77 8.85
C TYR A 73 -1.71 1.27 8.68
N ASP A 74 -2.45 0.69 9.61
CA ASP A 74 -3.01 -0.63 9.50
C ASP A 74 -4.46 -0.53 9.04
N TYR A 75 -4.86 -1.36 8.09
CA TYR A 75 -6.25 -1.44 7.65
C TYR A 75 -7.19 -1.81 8.78
N ARG A 76 -8.42 -1.34 8.74
CA ARG A 76 -9.50 -1.76 9.64
C ARG A 76 -9.57 -3.29 9.69
N GLY A 77 -9.60 -3.87 10.90
CA GLY A 77 -9.59 -5.31 11.11
C GLY A 77 -8.23 -6.00 10.89
N VAL A 78 -7.13 -5.22 10.73
CA VAL A 78 -5.78 -5.75 10.50
C VAL A 78 -4.81 -5.11 11.51
N GLY A 79 -3.87 -5.89 11.99
CA GLY A 79 -2.79 -5.41 12.87
C GLY A 79 -3.32 -4.82 14.17
N GLU A 80 -2.96 -3.57 14.47
CA GLU A 80 -3.37 -2.85 15.67
C GLU A 80 -4.66 -2.02 15.48
N SER A 81 -5.20 -1.97 14.25
CA SER A 81 -6.48 -1.30 14.00
C SER A 81 -7.65 -2.10 14.55
N THR A 82 -8.68 -1.40 15.02
CA THR A 82 -9.90 -2.05 15.51
C THR A 82 -10.75 -2.59 14.36
N GLY A 83 -11.73 -3.43 14.70
CA GLY A 83 -12.62 -4.11 13.77
C GLY A 83 -12.30 -5.60 13.68
N VAL A 84 -13.20 -6.34 13.05
CA VAL A 84 -13.10 -7.79 12.87
C VAL A 84 -12.91 -8.07 11.39
N PHE A 85 -11.79 -8.71 11.03
CA PHE A 85 -11.37 -8.87 9.64
C PHE A 85 -12.43 -9.51 8.74
N GLU A 86 -13.13 -10.52 9.22
CA GLU A 86 -14.18 -11.24 8.49
C GLU A 86 -15.38 -10.36 8.13
N GLU A 87 -15.55 -9.23 8.80
CA GLU A 87 -16.60 -8.25 8.50
C GLU A 87 -16.17 -7.19 7.49
N MET A 88 -14.88 -7.17 7.15
CA MET A 88 -14.33 -6.14 6.29
C MET A 88 -14.64 -6.36 4.81
N SER A 89 -14.57 -5.28 4.06
CA SER A 89 -14.70 -5.23 2.62
C SER A 89 -13.74 -4.20 2.03
N PHE A 90 -13.50 -4.28 0.73
CA PHE A 90 -12.73 -3.26 0.01
C PHE A 90 -13.38 -1.87 0.10
N GLY A 91 -14.72 -1.82 0.18
CA GLY A 91 -15.47 -0.59 0.39
C GLY A 91 -15.07 0.11 1.69
N HIS A 92 -15.05 -0.61 2.82
CA HIS A 92 -14.61 -0.06 4.10
C HIS A 92 -13.20 0.51 4.03
N TRP A 93 -12.27 -0.22 3.41
CA TRP A 93 -10.88 0.22 3.30
C TRP A 93 -10.73 1.41 2.35
N SER A 94 -11.53 1.48 1.29
CA SER A 94 -11.55 2.64 0.38
C SER A 94 -12.02 3.91 1.10
N GLU A 95 -13.09 3.82 1.89
CA GLU A 95 -13.59 4.91 2.71
C GLU A 95 -12.54 5.39 3.73
N ASP A 96 -11.88 4.46 4.42
CA ASP A 96 -10.83 4.78 5.37
C ASP A 96 -9.66 5.52 4.72
N ILE A 97 -9.25 5.10 3.52
CA ILE A 97 -8.16 5.74 2.78
C ILE A 97 -8.54 7.16 2.35
N GLN A 98 -9.78 7.37 1.92
CA GLN A 98 -10.28 8.72 1.58
C GLN A 98 -10.20 9.66 2.78
N LEU A 99 -10.59 9.19 3.98
CA LEU A 99 -10.51 9.98 5.21
C LEU A 99 -9.06 10.31 5.60
N LEU A 100 -8.16 9.31 5.53
CA LEU A 100 -6.74 9.52 5.78
C LEU A 100 -6.10 10.46 4.75
N ALA A 101 -6.48 10.33 3.47
CA ALA A 101 -6.00 11.20 2.40
C ALA A 101 -6.46 12.65 2.62
N GLY A 102 -7.73 12.86 2.96
CA GLY A 102 -8.27 14.16 3.31
C GLY A 102 -7.55 14.80 4.50
N TRP A 103 -7.28 14.00 5.54
CA TRP A 103 -6.54 14.48 6.71
C TRP A 103 -5.09 14.88 6.34
N MET A 104 -4.40 14.06 5.55
CA MET A 104 -3.02 14.36 5.12
C MET A 104 -2.95 15.61 4.25
N ALA A 105 -3.88 15.77 3.31
CA ALA A 105 -3.96 16.96 2.45
C ALA A 105 -4.28 18.23 3.28
N GLY A 106 -5.20 18.12 4.25
CA GLY A 106 -5.62 19.23 5.09
C GLY A 106 -4.56 19.75 6.07
N ARG A 107 -3.49 18.99 6.35
CA ARG A 107 -2.41 19.42 7.27
C ARG A 107 -1.67 20.67 6.80
N SER A 108 -1.51 20.84 5.50
CA SER A 108 -1.06 22.08 4.87
C SER A 108 -1.36 22.04 3.38
N PRO A 109 -2.27 22.85 2.87
CA PRO A 109 -2.64 22.86 1.46
C PRO A 109 -1.49 23.20 0.49
N ARG A 110 -0.47 23.90 0.98
CA ARG A 110 0.70 24.31 0.17
C ARG A 110 1.75 23.21 -0.02
N VAL A 111 1.70 22.16 0.81
CA VAL A 111 2.66 21.05 0.75
C VAL A 111 2.09 19.94 -0.11
N PRO A 112 2.79 19.53 -1.18
CA PRO A 112 2.37 18.47 -2.06
C PRO A 112 2.00 17.18 -1.33
N PHE A 113 0.88 16.58 -1.75
CA PHE A 113 0.40 15.30 -1.20
C PHE A 113 0.45 14.20 -2.27
N ILE A 114 1.15 13.12 -1.96
CA ILE A 114 1.36 11.98 -2.84
C ILE A 114 0.67 10.76 -2.24
N LEU A 115 -0.14 10.08 -3.04
CA LEU A 115 -0.63 8.75 -2.73
C LEU A 115 0.38 7.70 -3.22
N HIS A 116 0.69 6.73 -2.38
CA HIS A 116 1.62 5.67 -2.75
C HIS A 116 1.06 4.31 -2.36
N GLY A 117 0.74 3.49 -3.36
CA GLY A 117 0.14 2.17 -3.18
C GLY A 117 1.09 1.03 -3.52
N LEU A 118 0.98 -0.08 -2.79
CA LEU A 118 1.70 -1.33 -3.02
C LEU A 118 0.71 -2.49 -3.19
N GLU A 119 0.89 -3.30 -4.24
CA GLU A 119 0.06 -4.47 -4.55
C GLU A 119 -1.45 -4.11 -4.57
N VAL A 120 -2.29 -4.79 -3.79
CA VAL A 120 -3.72 -4.46 -3.70
C VAL A 120 -3.95 -3.03 -3.18
N GLY A 121 -3.09 -2.54 -2.29
CA GLY A 121 -3.14 -1.15 -1.86
C GLY A 121 -2.94 -0.14 -3.00
N ALA A 122 -2.28 -0.56 -4.07
CA ALA A 122 -2.15 0.28 -5.27
C ALA A 122 -3.48 0.50 -6.00
N ILE A 123 -4.40 -0.47 -5.99
CA ILE A 123 -5.75 -0.29 -6.54
C ILE A 123 -6.51 0.75 -5.71
N LEU A 124 -6.46 0.62 -4.39
CA LEU A 124 -7.17 1.54 -3.49
C LEU A 124 -6.61 2.97 -3.59
N ALA A 125 -5.27 3.11 -3.59
CA ALA A 125 -4.61 4.40 -3.81
C ALA A 125 -4.95 5.00 -5.18
N GLY A 126 -4.97 4.16 -6.23
CA GLY A 126 -5.33 4.58 -7.60
C GLY A 126 -6.76 5.09 -7.69
N ARG A 127 -7.71 4.43 -7.05
CA ARG A 127 -9.11 4.87 -7.01
C ARG A 127 -9.26 6.19 -6.25
N THR A 128 -8.65 6.29 -5.06
CA THR A 128 -8.65 7.53 -4.27
C THR A 128 -8.04 8.71 -5.05
N PHE A 129 -7.00 8.44 -5.85
CA PHE A 129 -6.41 9.44 -6.73
C PHE A 129 -7.34 9.81 -7.89
N ASP A 130 -7.96 8.84 -8.55
CA ASP A 130 -8.90 9.07 -9.65
C ASP A 130 -10.11 9.89 -9.19
N GLU A 131 -10.55 9.72 -7.94
CA GLU A 131 -11.59 10.50 -7.27
C GLU A 131 -11.17 11.91 -6.85
N GLY A 132 -9.94 12.32 -7.17
CA GLY A 132 -9.45 13.69 -7.00
C GLY A 132 -8.46 13.94 -5.86
N SER A 133 -8.16 12.95 -5.02
CA SER A 133 -7.21 13.11 -3.93
C SER A 133 -5.76 13.02 -4.41
N GLY A 134 -4.87 13.83 -3.81
CA GLY A 134 -3.44 13.81 -4.06
C GLY A 134 -3.00 14.57 -5.30
N ASP A 135 -1.79 15.07 -5.27
CA ASP A 135 -1.14 15.81 -6.35
C ASP A 135 -0.33 14.90 -7.29
N ALA A 136 0.07 13.72 -6.80
CA ALA A 136 0.78 12.71 -7.57
C ALA A 136 0.48 11.31 -7.04
N LEU A 137 0.73 10.29 -7.86
CA LEU A 137 0.48 8.89 -7.54
C LEU A 137 1.70 8.02 -7.88
N LEU A 138 2.16 7.25 -6.90
CA LEU A 138 3.20 6.24 -7.07
C LEU A 138 2.61 4.85 -6.79
N LEU A 139 2.69 3.95 -7.74
CA LEU A 139 2.16 2.59 -7.62
C LEU A 139 3.27 1.56 -7.79
N TRP A 140 3.37 0.65 -6.83
CA TRP A 140 4.27 -0.49 -6.90
C TRP A 140 3.49 -1.78 -7.10
N SER A 141 3.80 -2.47 -8.20
CA SER A 141 3.20 -3.77 -8.60
C SER A 141 1.67 -3.81 -8.50
N PRO A 142 0.94 -2.83 -9.06
CA PRO A 142 -0.50 -2.85 -9.01
C PRO A 142 -1.04 -4.09 -9.75
N PRO A 143 -1.92 -4.91 -9.13
CA PRO A 143 -2.68 -5.92 -9.85
C PRO A 143 -3.76 -5.24 -10.71
N ALA A 144 -4.23 -5.92 -11.76
CA ALA A 144 -5.28 -5.39 -12.62
C ALA A 144 -6.61 -5.21 -11.86
N ASN A 145 -6.91 -6.12 -10.94
CA ASN A 145 -8.07 -6.04 -10.06
C ASN A 145 -7.84 -6.80 -8.75
N ALA A 146 -8.62 -6.45 -7.74
CA ALA A 146 -8.50 -7.04 -6.41
C ALA A 146 -8.84 -8.53 -6.39
N ASN A 147 -9.84 -8.98 -7.16
CA ASN A 147 -10.22 -10.39 -7.21
C ASN A 147 -9.08 -11.27 -7.75
N GLN A 148 -8.37 -10.80 -8.79
CA GLN A 148 -7.21 -11.51 -9.31
C GLN A 148 -6.10 -11.65 -8.27
N ALA A 149 -5.86 -10.61 -7.48
CA ALA A 149 -4.90 -10.63 -6.38
C ALA A 149 -5.31 -11.64 -5.30
N LEU A 150 -6.56 -11.60 -4.83
CA LEU A 150 -7.09 -12.56 -3.87
C LEU A 150 -6.97 -14.00 -4.39
N GLY A 151 -7.35 -14.23 -5.66
CA GLY A 151 -7.22 -15.54 -6.30
C GLY A 151 -5.77 -16.02 -6.39
N SER A 152 -4.80 -15.10 -6.58
CA SER A 152 -3.37 -15.43 -6.56
C SER A 152 -2.93 -15.86 -5.16
N THR A 153 -3.32 -15.13 -4.13
CA THR A 153 -3.03 -15.48 -2.73
C THR A 153 -3.62 -16.84 -2.35
N LEU A 154 -4.87 -17.13 -2.76
CA LEU A 154 -5.48 -18.44 -2.54
C LEU A 154 -4.72 -19.58 -3.25
N ARG A 155 -4.24 -19.36 -4.48
CA ARG A 155 -3.42 -20.34 -5.19
C ARG A 155 -2.09 -20.61 -4.48
N GLN A 156 -1.43 -19.54 -4.02
CA GLN A 156 -0.18 -19.67 -3.26
C GLN A 156 -0.42 -20.37 -1.92
N TRP A 157 -1.49 -20.02 -1.21
CA TRP A 157 -1.88 -20.66 0.04
C TRP A 157 -2.16 -22.15 -0.14
N ALA A 158 -2.97 -22.53 -1.13
CA ALA A 158 -3.27 -23.92 -1.45
C ALA A 158 -2.01 -24.71 -1.87
N ALA A 159 -1.04 -24.08 -2.50
CA ALA A 159 0.22 -24.70 -2.88
C ALA A 159 1.20 -24.84 -1.70
N GLY A 160 1.26 -23.81 -0.84
CA GLY A 160 2.18 -23.76 0.33
C GLY A 160 1.70 -24.56 1.54
N GLY A 161 0.40 -24.58 1.80
CA GLY A 161 -0.22 -25.34 2.90
C GLY A 161 0.01 -26.86 2.84
N ARG A 162 0.46 -27.34 1.69
CA ARG A 162 0.86 -28.74 1.47
C ARG A 162 2.04 -29.20 2.34
N GLN A 163 2.79 -28.30 2.92
CA GLN A 163 4.05 -28.66 3.59
C GLN A 163 4.00 -28.65 5.11
N LEU A 164 3.02 -28.04 5.77
CA LEU A 164 3.16 -27.74 7.20
C LEU A 164 2.05 -28.21 8.13
N TYR A 165 0.79 -28.39 7.71
CA TYR A 165 -0.30 -28.52 8.69
C TYR A 165 -1.48 -29.46 8.37
N GLU A 166 -1.55 -30.10 7.20
CA GLU A 166 -2.71 -30.94 6.88
C GLU A 166 -2.33 -32.36 6.44
N SER A 167 -3.02 -33.35 7.01
CA SER A 167 -3.06 -34.71 6.48
C SER A 167 -3.58 -34.67 5.04
N SER A 168 -3.12 -35.61 4.21
CA SER A 168 -3.43 -35.66 2.76
C SER A 168 -4.94 -35.67 2.43
N GLU A 169 -5.78 -36.00 3.40
CA GLU A 169 -7.24 -36.12 3.25
C GLU A 169 -7.99 -34.78 3.32
N ASN A 170 -7.41 -33.75 3.94
CA ASN A 170 -8.03 -32.43 4.10
C ASN A 170 -7.52 -31.34 3.15
N ARG A 171 -6.79 -31.73 2.10
CA ARG A 171 -6.18 -30.78 1.16
C ARG A 171 -7.21 -30.14 0.27
N ARG A 172 -7.49 -28.87 0.51
CA ARG A 172 -8.34 -28.07 -0.36
C ARG A 172 -7.53 -27.49 -1.51
N SER A 173 -8.09 -27.52 -2.71
CA SER A 173 -7.56 -26.80 -3.87
C SER A 173 -7.92 -25.30 -3.80
N ALA A 174 -7.22 -24.45 -4.53
CA ALA A 174 -7.59 -23.05 -4.66
C ALA A 174 -9.04 -22.86 -5.17
N SER A 175 -9.48 -23.73 -6.10
CA SER A 175 -10.87 -23.75 -6.59
C SER A 175 -11.87 -24.18 -5.52
N GLY A 176 -11.47 -25.05 -4.57
CA GLY A 176 -12.28 -25.42 -3.41
C GLY A 176 -12.50 -24.23 -2.50
N TYR A 177 -11.44 -23.52 -2.12
CA TYR A 177 -11.53 -22.28 -1.33
C TYR A 177 -12.40 -21.22 -2.01
N ILE A 178 -12.23 -21.01 -3.32
CA ILE A 178 -13.01 -20.03 -4.09
C ILE A 178 -14.50 -20.41 -4.05
N ARG A 179 -14.84 -21.69 -4.25
CA ARG A 179 -16.23 -22.16 -4.20
C ARG A 179 -16.85 -21.91 -2.83
N GLU A 180 -16.17 -22.24 -1.74
CA GLU A 180 -16.64 -21.98 -0.39
C GLU A 180 -16.93 -20.48 -0.16
N LEU A 181 -16.02 -19.59 -0.60
CA LEU A 181 -16.24 -18.15 -0.51
C LEU A 181 -17.42 -17.68 -1.36
N GLN A 182 -17.64 -18.28 -2.54
CA GLN A 182 -18.78 -17.97 -3.41
C GLN A 182 -20.11 -18.43 -2.77
N GLU A 183 -20.10 -19.54 -2.06
CA GLU A 183 -21.23 -20.07 -1.31
C GLU A 183 -21.48 -19.31 0.01
N GLY A 184 -20.63 -18.34 0.35
CA GLY A 184 -20.76 -17.48 1.52
C GLY A 184 -20.09 -18.02 2.79
N ALA A 185 -19.33 -19.09 2.67
CA ALA A 185 -18.55 -19.63 3.79
C ALA A 185 -17.36 -18.75 4.14
N PHE A 186 -16.82 -18.97 5.33
CA PHE A 186 -15.57 -18.39 5.77
C PHE A 186 -14.41 -19.35 5.47
N VAL A 187 -13.30 -18.78 4.98
CA VAL A 187 -12.08 -19.54 4.64
C VAL A 187 -10.88 -18.95 5.34
N GLN A 188 -10.16 -19.79 6.10
CA GLN A 188 -8.93 -19.35 6.73
C GLN A 188 -7.78 -19.30 5.72
N VAL A 189 -7.16 -18.12 5.58
CA VAL A 189 -6.04 -17.87 4.65
C VAL A 189 -4.95 -17.13 5.41
N GLN A 190 -3.80 -17.76 5.62
CA GLN A 190 -2.61 -17.16 6.23
C GLN A 190 -2.90 -16.37 7.53
N GLY A 191 -3.73 -16.93 8.41
CA GLY A 191 -4.08 -16.32 9.70
C GLY A 191 -5.28 -15.39 9.69
N TYR A 192 -5.87 -15.11 8.54
CA TYR A 192 -7.08 -14.30 8.39
C TYR A 192 -8.28 -15.14 7.97
N LEU A 193 -9.44 -14.80 8.50
CA LEU A 193 -10.70 -15.46 8.15
C LEU A 193 -11.39 -14.65 7.03
N TRP A 194 -11.23 -15.11 5.79
CA TRP A 194 -11.82 -14.47 4.62
C TRP A 194 -13.30 -14.80 4.51
N SER A 195 -14.12 -13.80 4.23
CA SER A 195 -15.56 -13.96 4.05
C SER A 195 -15.96 -13.97 2.58
N GLY A 196 -17.11 -14.60 2.29
CA GLY A 196 -17.72 -14.52 0.96
C GLY A 196 -18.07 -13.07 0.56
N ARG A 197 -18.30 -12.17 1.54
CA ARG A 197 -18.50 -10.74 1.30
C ARG A 197 -17.24 -10.10 0.73
N LEU A 198 -16.08 -10.31 1.38
CA LEU A 198 -14.79 -9.80 0.91
C LEU A 198 -14.48 -10.29 -0.51
N TRP A 199 -14.74 -11.58 -0.78
CA TRP A 199 -14.56 -12.18 -2.10
C TRP A 199 -15.43 -11.53 -3.16
N ARG A 200 -16.74 -11.38 -2.92
CA ARG A 200 -17.67 -10.75 -3.86
C ARG A 200 -17.34 -9.28 -4.08
N ASP A 201 -17.03 -8.55 -3.03
CA ASP A 201 -16.68 -7.12 -3.11
C ASP A 201 -15.43 -6.89 -3.98
N SER A 202 -14.47 -7.80 -3.94
CA SER A 202 -13.22 -7.69 -4.71
C SER A 202 -13.41 -7.58 -6.24
N PHE A 203 -14.54 -8.06 -6.80
CA PHE A 203 -14.85 -7.94 -8.22
C PHE A 203 -15.12 -6.49 -8.66
N HIS A 204 -15.51 -5.64 -7.73
CA HIS A 204 -15.83 -4.23 -7.98
C HIS A 204 -14.61 -3.30 -7.84
N PHE A 205 -13.46 -3.85 -7.43
CA PHE A 205 -12.23 -3.07 -7.23
C PHE A 205 -11.20 -3.39 -8.31
N ASN A 206 -11.27 -2.58 -9.37
CA ASN A 206 -10.35 -2.62 -10.50
C ASN A 206 -9.41 -1.43 -10.44
N MET A 207 -8.23 -1.58 -11.04
CA MET A 207 -7.38 -0.42 -11.32
C MET A 207 -8.14 0.52 -12.27
N PRO A 208 -8.23 1.83 -11.98
CA PRO A 208 -8.86 2.78 -12.87
C PRO A 208 -8.27 2.73 -14.28
N THR A 209 -9.12 2.73 -15.30
CA THR A 209 -8.69 2.66 -16.70
C THR A 209 -7.86 3.84 -17.13
N THR A 210 -8.07 5.01 -16.49
CA THR A 210 -7.26 6.23 -16.65
C THR A 210 -5.80 6.05 -16.25
N LEU A 211 -5.50 5.03 -15.42
CA LEU A 211 -4.17 4.73 -14.88
C LEU A 211 -3.51 3.52 -15.54
N ASN A 212 -4.11 2.90 -16.54
CA ASN A 212 -3.51 1.78 -17.25
C ASN A 212 -2.29 2.22 -18.08
N GLU A 213 -1.27 1.34 -18.15
CA GLU A 213 0.01 1.63 -18.82
C GLU A 213 -0.13 2.03 -20.29
N GLU A 214 -1.17 1.55 -20.99
CA GLU A 214 -1.44 1.87 -22.39
C GLU A 214 -1.89 3.34 -22.57
N ASN A 215 -2.41 3.96 -21.51
CA ASN A 215 -2.79 5.38 -21.49
C ASN A 215 -1.67 6.28 -20.92
N LYS A 216 -0.44 5.86 -21.08
CA LYS A 216 0.76 6.58 -20.66
C LYS A 216 0.89 7.95 -21.25
N VAL A 217 0.22 8.85 -21.14
CA VAL A 217 0.27 10.22 -21.65
C VAL A 217 -1.10 10.64 -22.19
N SER A 218 -2.07 10.69 -21.33
CA SER A 218 -2.93 11.85 -21.45
C SER A 218 -2.10 13.06 -21.02
N SER A 219 -1.58 13.78 -21.99
CA SER A 219 -0.86 15.04 -21.81
C SER A 219 -1.72 16.13 -21.13
N ASP A 220 -2.96 15.85 -20.84
CA ASP A 220 -3.93 16.69 -20.15
C ASP A 220 -4.08 16.40 -18.64
N SER A 221 -3.54 15.30 -18.14
CA SER A 221 -3.56 15.03 -16.70
C SER A 221 -2.49 15.89 -16.01
N LYS A 222 -2.91 16.96 -15.36
CA LYS A 222 -2.04 17.85 -14.55
C LYS A 222 -1.40 17.13 -13.35
N ARG A 223 -1.77 15.86 -13.04
CA ARG A 223 -1.30 15.10 -11.89
C ARG A 223 -0.45 13.90 -12.33
N PRO A 224 0.87 13.90 -12.02
CA PRO A 224 1.77 12.84 -12.48
C PRO A 224 1.52 11.50 -11.80
N VAL A 225 1.65 10.41 -12.57
CA VAL A 225 1.53 9.03 -12.13
C VAL A 225 2.77 8.24 -12.52
N LYS A 226 3.30 7.44 -11.58
CA LYS A 226 4.37 6.47 -11.84
C LYS A 226 3.95 5.08 -11.41
N ILE A 227 4.06 4.13 -12.33
CA ILE A 227 3.85 2.71 -12.07
C ILE A 227 5.19 1.98 -12.15
N VAL A 228 5.51 1.21 -11.11
CA VAL A 228 6.73 0.42 -11.03
C VAL A 228 6.35 -1.05 -10.91
N LYS A 229 6.74 -1.86 -11.88
CA LYS A 229 6.62 -3.32 -11.79
C LYS A 229 7.81 -3.86 -11.00
N LEU A 230 7.53 -4.43 -9.85
CA LEU A 230 8.51 -5.12 -9.04
C LEU A 230 8.57 -6.57 -9.56
N GLY A 231 9.56 -6.90 -10.38
CA GLY A 231 9.74 -8.25 -10.96
C GLY A 231 10.26 -9.25 -9.93
N LYS A 232 10.22 -10.55 -10.28
CA LYS A 232 10.78 -11.63 -9.44
C LYS A 232 12.25 -11.38 -9.09
N ASP A 233 12.98 -10.72 -9.96
CA ASP A 233 14.42 -10.42 -9.82
C ASP A 233 14.67 -9.03 -9.19
N ALA A 234 13.66 -8.14 -9.21
CA ALA A 234 13.76 -6.77 -8.70
C ALA A 234 13.09 -6.58 -7.33
N SER A 235 12.29 -7.53 -6.87
CA SER A 235 11.52 -7.38 -5.65
C SER A 235 11.63 -8.57 -4.71
N PRO A 236 12.43 -8.41 -3.67
CA PRO A 236 12.34 -9.24 -2.49
C PRO A 236 11.02 -9.06 -1.73
N LEU A 237 10.22 -8.04 -2.03
CA LEU A 237 8.86 -7.85 -1.48
C LEU A 237 7.91 -9.00 -1.87
N VAL A 238 8.22 -9.72 -2.95
CA VAL A 238 7.40 -10.84 -3.47
C VAL A 238 8.06 -12.20 -3.24
N LYS A 239 9.25 -12.26 -2.63
CA LYS A 239 9.86 -13.55 -2.30
C LYS A 239 9.06 -14.25 -1.19
N PRO A 240 8.70 -15.54 -1.37
CA PRO A 240 8.08 -16.28 -0.32
C PRO A 240 9.00 -16.33 0.93
N PHE A 241 8.41 -16.48 2.09
CA PHE A 241 8.90 -16.49 3.46
C PHE A 241 10.34 -17.04 3.72
N ARG A 242 10.97 -17.72 2.77
CA ARG A 242 12.33 -18.26 2.89
C ARG A 242 13.44 -17.21 2.96
N GLY A 243 13.13 -15.95 2.73
CA GLY A 243 14.08 -14.83 2.72
C GLY A 243 14.07 -13.93 3.97
N TYR A 244 13.42 -14.33 5.07
CA TYR A 244 13.32 -13.49 6.27
C TYR A 244 14.66 -13.10 6.90
N LEU A 245 15.73 -13.83 6.62
CA LEU A 245 17.07 -13.60 7.16
C LEU A 245 18.00 -12.90 6.16
N GLU A 246 17.63 -12.77 4.90
CA GLU A 246 18.42 -12.03 3.92
C GLU A 246 18.07 -10.54 4.01
N VAL A 247 19.04 -9.74 4.42
CA VAL A 247 18.95 -8.28 4.33
C VAL A 247 19.00 -7.91 2.85
N THR A 248 17.84 -7.82 2.24
CA THR A 248 17.79 -7.38 0.86
C THR A 248 18.00 -5.88 0.77
N ASP A 249 18.90 -5.48 -0.10
CA ASP A 249 19.16 -4.08 -0.39
C ASP A 249 18.09 -3.50 -1.33
N PHE A 250 17.36 -2.51 -0.83
CA PHE A 250 16.34 -1.76 -1.59
C PHE A 250 16.80 -0.36 -1.98
N SER A 251 18.08 -0.03 -1.74
CA SER A 251 18.59 1.33 -1.92
C SER A 251 18.35 1.89 -3.32
N GLU A 252 18.53 1.07 -4.35
CA GLU A 252 18.29 1.48 -5.74
C GLU A 252 16.80 1.75 -6.00
N LEU A 253 15.90 0.88 -5.51
CA LEU A 253 14.46 1.08 -5.63
C LEU A 253 14.04 2.40 -4.95
N TYR A 254 14.52 2.63 -3.74
CA TYR A 254 14.21 3.83 -2.99
C TYR A 254 14.77 5.09 -3.67
N SER A 255 16.03 5.06 -4.12
CA SER A 255 16.65 6.20 -4.80
C SER A 255 15.89 6.59 -6.08
N ARG A 256 15.63 5.63 -6.96
CA ARG A 256 14.91 5.88 -8.22
C ARG A 256 13.49 6.42 -8.03
N ASN A 257 12.80 5.98 -6.97
CA ASN A 257 11.46 6.45 -6.69
C ASN A 257 11.48 7.81 -6.00
N PHE A 258 12.44 8.06 -5.13
CA PHE A 258 12.66 9.39 -4.55
C PHE A 258 13.05 10.42 -5.62
N GLU A 259 13.95 10.09 -6.56
CA GLU A 259 14.29 10.96 -7.69
C GLU A 259 13.07 11.37 -8.51
N TRP A 260 12.14 10.43 -8.74
CA TRP A 260 10.88 10.76 -9.39
C TRP A 260 10.03 11.70 -8.55
N ILE A 261 9.88 11.43 -7.24
CA ILE A 261 9.16 12.35 -6.33
C ILE A 261 9.80 13.74 -6.39
N ALA A 262 11.11 13.85 -6.31
CA ALA A 262 11.83 15.10 -6.39
C ALA A 262 11.60 15.84 -7.74
N SER A 263 11.53 15.09 -8.85
CA SER A 263 11.23 15.68 -10.17
C SER A 263 9.80 16.25 -10.24
N VAL A 264 8.83 15.56 -9.63
CA VAL A 264 7.44 16.05 -9.51
C VAL A 264 7.37 17.34 -8.71
N LEU A 265 8.11 17.43 -7.60
CA LEU A 265 8.16 18.61 -6.74
C LEU A 265 8.83 19.82 -7.42
N SER A 266 9.74 19.56 -8.37
CA SER A 266 10.50 20.57 -9.09
C SER A 266 9.83 21.01 -10.41
N SER A 267 8.70 20.42 -10.80
CA SER A 267 8.04 20.66 -12.07
C SER A 267 7.44 22.07 -12.13
N PRO A 268 7.65 22.82 -13.24
CA PRO A 268 7.15 24.19 -13.43
C PRO A 268 5.60 24.30 -13.43
N ILE A 269 4.89 23.19 -13.58
CA ILE A 269 3.41 23.16 -13.52
C ILE A 269 2.88 23.67 -12.17
N ARG A 270 3.67 23.61 -11.10
CA ARG A 270 3.33 24.15 -9.79
C ARG A 270 3.54 25.65 -9.64
N LYS A 271 4.53 26.22 -10.29
CA LYS A 271 4.81 27.66 -10.21
C LYS A 271 3.69 28.53 -10.77
N PHE A 272 2.87 27.98 -11.68
CA PHE A 272 1.74 28.71 -12.27
C PHE A 272 0.52 28.86 -11.35
N ASN A 273 0.37 27.98 -10.35
CA ASN A 273 -0.74 28.06 -9.40
C ASN A 273 -0.41 28.92 -8.17
N GLU A 274 0.88 29.17 -7.90
CA GLU A 274 1.32 30.05 -6.78
C GLU A 274 1.29 31.55 -7.16
N GLU A 275 1.26 31.89 -8.46
CA GLU A 275 1.21 33.27 -8.93
C GLU A 275 -0.21 33.79 -9.22
N ASN A 276 -1.24 32.92 -9.08
CA ASN A 276 -2.64 33.27 -9.36
C ASN A 276 -3.59 33.17 -8.15
N ASP A 277 -3.08 32.99 -6.94
CA ASP A 277 -3.78 33.13 -5.67
C ASP A 277 -3.22 34.36 -4.91
#